data_609325874fa007dbcb2e03ba7bcc4ae0
#
_entry.id   609325874fa007dbcb2e03ba7bcc4ae0
#
_cell.length_a   1.000
_cell.length_b   1.000
_cell.length_c   1.000
_cell.angle_alpha   90.00
_cell.angle_beta   90.00
_cell.angle_gamma   90.00
#
_symmetry.space_group_name_H-M   'P 1'
#
loop_
_entity.id
_entity.type
_entity.pdbx_description
1 polymer ?
#
loop_
_entity_poly.entity_id
_entity_poly.type
_entity_poly.pdbx_seq_one_letter_code
_entity_poly.pdbx_strand_id
1 'polypeptide(L)'
;MAGPRLFSSREHFEHSTFWLATNFLWGALILILVPSQIKELAGANKGPMTGLTISIGAIAALVIPLVVGPISDRCMHRLGRRRPFILGGVLINLLGVAALFVSGLAGNIHAYIASYFVITVGNNIATAAYSGVIPDLVLPEQRGEASGYMAVMSQVGTLLGAIAAGFTPKADGHLWAYAALAVVLVLGLFVSMRGIVEQPLGVAPAPIDWKKYHHAILDPLRNHDFRWVWITRALVMAGFYSFTPLIQYFLADVIKVPNPEQVTPQILMFVIVFAAVSGIVGGRLSDRVGRKRIVFISNLAMAIICLGFIFCREVWNVMAVGALFGLAYGAYISVDWALGTDVLPSIDDAAKDMGVWHISMTLPQALASYPAGLIAASFGVNFVIQAGEKVPQYTTMGYAAVFILAAILCASGAFLLKNVRGST
;
A
#
# COMPACT_ATOMS: atom_id res chain seq x y z
N MET A 1 22.01 -1.78 -26.20
CA MET A 1 20.99 -1.28 -25.26
C MET A 1 20.87 0.21 -25.49
N ALA A 2 19.67 0.76 -25.67
CA ALA A 2 19.50 2.18 -25.42
C ALA A 2 19.84 2.36 -23.93
N GLY A 3 20.98 2.97 -23.64
CA GLY A 3 21.41 3.23 -22.26
C GLY A 3 20.50 4.25 -21.59
N PRO A 4 20.73 4.52 -20.29
CA PRO A 4 20.03 5.59 -19.60
C PRO A 4 20.14 6.91 -20.37
N ARG A 5 19.03 7.66 -20.47
CA ARG A 5 18.97 8.92 -21.20
C ARG A 5 18.28 10.01 -20.37
N LEU A 6 18.44 11.25 -20.79
CA LEU A 6 17.69 12.35 -20.21
C LEU A 6 16.22 12.24 -20.61
N PHE A 7 15.34 12.39 -19.64
CA PHE A 7 13.89 12.47 -19.81
C PHE A 7 13.43 13.91 -19.74
N SER A 8 12.52 14.27 -20.64
CA SER A 8 11.73 15.50 -20.51
C SER A 8 10.66 15.33 -19.42
N SER A 9 10.12 16.45 -18.92
CA SER A 9 9.00 16.43 -17.95
C SER A 9 7.78 15.65 -18.46
N ARG A 10 7.54 15.69 -19.79
CA ARG A 10 6.48 14.89 -20.42
C ARG A 10 6.77 13.39 -20.31
N GLU A 11 7.99 12.96 -20.56
CA GLU A 11 8.37 11.53 -20.44
C GLU A 11 8.32 11.05 -18.99
N HIS A 12 8.72 11.88 -18.02
CA HIS A 12 8.53 11.59 -16.61
C HIS A 12 7.05 11.41 -16.25
N PHE A 13 6.17 12.27 -16.77
CA PHE A 13 4.72 12.16 -16.60
C PHE A 13 4.19 10.87 -17.23
N GLU A 14 4.46 10.63 -18.52
CA GLU A 14 4.00 9.44 -19.25
C GLU A 14 4.45 8.16 -18.54
N HIS A 15 5.70 8.12 -18.13
CA HIS A 15 6.25 7.00 -17.35
C HIS A 15 5.52 6.83 -16.03
N SER A 16 5.34 7.87 -15.24
CA SER A 16 4.75 7.78 -13.89
C SER A 16 3.23 7.53 -13.89
N THR A 17 2.56 7.62 -15.05
CA THR A 17 1.10 7.36 -15.17
C THR A 17 0.72 5.93 -14.78
N PHE A 18 1.63 4.96 -14.90
CA PHE A 18 1.41 3.59 -14.42
C PHE A 18 1.22 3.55 -12.89
N TRP A 19 1.99 4.35 -12.14
CA TRP A 19 1.84 4.46 -10.69
C TRP A 19 0.53 5.12 -10.30
N LEU A 20 0.05 6.09 -11.08
CA LEU A 20 -1.29 6.65 -10.88
C LEU A 20 -2.34 5.55 -11.04
N ALA A 21 -2.28 4.76 -12.12
CA ALA A 21 -3.28 3.74 -12.40
C ALA A 21 -3.30 2.62 -11.34
N THR A 22 -2.13 2.13 -10.92
CA THR A 22 -2.04 1.09 -9.89
C THR A 22 -2.48 1.60 -8.53
N ASN A 23 -2.16 2.83 -8.17
CA ASN A 23 -2.60 3.40 -6.89
C ASN A 23 -4.08 3.83 -6.93
N PHE A 24 -4.63 4.19 -8.08
CA PHE A 24 -6.07 4.37 -8.28
C PHE A 24 -6.82 3.06 -7.95
N LEU A 25 -6.31 1.93 -8.47
CA LEU A 25 -6.86 0.61 -8.14
C LEU A 25 -6.85 0.35 -6.63
N TRP A 26 -5.71 0.55 -5.95
CA TRP A 26 -5.58 0.24 -4.53
C TRP A 26 -6.38 1.21 -3.64
N GLY A 27 -6.44 2.50 -3.99
CA GLY A 27 -7.27 3.48 -3.30
C GLY A 27 -8.76 3.13 -3.36
N ALA A 28 -9.23 2.70 -4.52
CA ALA A 28 -10.62 2.24 -4.69
C ALA A 28 -10.89 0.93 -3.95
N LEU A 29 -10.02 -0.09 -4.12
CA LEU A 29 -10.26 -1.42 -3.59
C LEU A 29 -10.13 -1.48 -2.07
N ILE A 30 -8.96 -1.10 -1.52
CA ILE A 30 -8.67 -1.32 -0.09
C ILE A 30 -9.52 -0.43 0.80
N LEU A 31 -9.75 0.83 0.39
CA LEU A 31 -10.41 1.80 1.26
C LEU A 31 -11.94 1.80 1.11
N ILE A 32 -12.45 1.42 -0.07
CA ILE A 32 -13.88 1.59 -0.37
C ILE A 32 -14.55 0.27 -0.78
N LEU A 33 -14.16 -0.32 -1.91
CA LEU A 33 -14.92 -1.43 -2.51
C LEU A 33 -14.85 -2.71 -1.67
N VAL A 34 -13.64 -3.12 -1.24
CA VAL A 34 -13.48 -4.34 -0.46
C VAL A 34 -14.24 -4.25 0.87
N PRO A 35 -14.09 -3.20 1.71
CA PRO A 35 -14.88 -3.08 2.91
C PRO A 35 -16.39 -3.00 2.64
N SER A 36 -16.82 -2.25 1.62
CA SER A 36 -18.24 -2.09 1.29
C SER A 36 -18.89 -3.43 0.91
N GLN A 37 -18.30 -4.15 -0.04
CA GLN A 37 -18.85 -5.41 -0.53
C GLN A 37 -18.69 -6.56 0.47
N ILE A 38 -17.58 -6.64 1.21
CA ILE A 38 -17.44 -7.67 2.25
C ILE A 38 -18.44 -7.44 3.39
N LYS A 39 -18.81 -6.20 3.70
CA LYS A 39 -19.90 -5.93 4.65
C LYS A 39 -21.20 -6.60 4.20
N GLU A 40 -21.53 -6.55 2.93
CA GLU A 40 -22.74 -7.17 2.34
C GLU A 40 -22.59 -8.70 2.29
N LEU A 41 -21.44 -9.22 1.87
CA LEU A 41 -21.18 -10.64 1.68
C LEU A 41 -21.01 -11.44 2.98
N ALA A 42 -20.41 -10.85 4.01
CA ALA A 42 -19.98 -11.52 5.23
C ALA A 42 -20.77 -11.11 6.48
N GLY A 43 -21.56 -10.04 6.42
CA GLY A 43 -22.38 -9.57 7.54
C GLY A 43 -21.59 -9.36 8.82
N ALA A 44 -21.86 -10.14 9.86
CA ALA A 44 -21.19 -10.06 11.16
C ALA A 44 -19.68 -10.36 11.09
N ASN A 45 -19.25 -11.12 10.10
CA ASN A 45 -17.83 -11.46 9.88
C ASN A 45 -17.09 -10.45 8.97
N LYS A 46 -17.66 -9.27 8.72
CA LYS A 46 -17.10 -8.26 7.81
C LYS A 46 -15.63 -7.92 8.11
N GLY A 47 -15.27 -7.72 9.37
CA GLY A 47 -13.90 -7.37 9.78
C GLY A 47 -12.90 -8.50 9.51
N PRO A 48 -13.11 -9.73 10.04
CA PRO A 48 -12.26 -10.87 9.74
C PRO A 48 -12.12 -11.16 8.24
N MET A 49 -13.22 -11.11 7.48
CA MET A 49 -13.19 -11.39 6.04
C MET A 49 -12.49 -10.30 5.23
N THR A 50 -12.64 -9.02 5.60
CA THR A 50 -11.84 -7.93 5.02
C THR A 50 -10.35 -8.12 5.31
N GLY A 51 -10.02 -8.39 6.56
CA GLY A 51 -8.64 -8.66 6.95
C GLY A 51 -8.06 -9.87 6.23
N LEU A 52 -8.81 -10.96 6.10
CA LEU A 52 -8.39 -12.16 5.37
C LEU A 52 -8.13 -11.87 3.89
N THR A 53 -9.04 -11.14 3.25
CA THR A 53 -8.91 -10.76 1.83
C THR A 53 -7.61 -9.98 1.60
N ILE A 54 -7.34 -8.98 2.45
CA ILE A 54 -6.13 -8.16 2.35
C ILE A 54 -4.87 -8.98 2.67
N SER A 55 -4.93 -9.83 3.70
CA SER A 55 -3.80 -10.69 4.10
C SER A 55 -3.41 -11.67 3.00
N ILE A 56 -4.38 -12.33 2.35
CA ILE A 56 -4.12 -13.24 1.23
C ILE A 56 -3.48 -12.50 0.05
N GLY A 57 -3.99 -11.30 -0.27
CA GLY A 57 -3.38 -10.46 -1.30
C GLY A 57 -1.94 -10.05 -0.95
N ALA A 58 -1.68 -9.68 0.29
CA ALA A 58 -0.35 -9.28 0.73
C ALA A 58 0.68 -10.42 0.66
N ILE A 59 0.27 -11.69 0.77
CA ILE A 59 1.15 -12.84 0.51
C ILE A 59 1.62 -12.84 -0.95
N ALA A 60 0.72 -12.57 -1.92
CA ALA A 60 1.12 -12.44 -3.32
C ALA A 60 2.07 -11.25 -3.52
N ALA A 61 1.80 -10.12 -2.86
CA ALA A 61 2.68 -8.95 -2.92
C ALA A 61 4.07 -9.19 -2.31
N LEU A 62 4.18 -10.12 -1.37
CA LEU A 62 5.46 -10.54 -0.80
C LEU A 62 6.25 -11.46 -1.76
N VAL A 63 5.59 -12.43 -2.37
CA VAL A 63 6.26 -13.51 -3.13
C VAL A 63 6.51 -13.13 -4.59
N ILE A 64 5.52 -12.54 -5.26
CA ILE A 64 5.56 -12.30 -6.71
C ILE A 64 6.75 -11.42 -7.13
N PRO A 65 7.05 -10.27 -6.50
CA PRO A 65 8.18 -9.44 -6.91
C PRO A 65 9.53 -10.14 -6.80
N LEU A 66 9.70 -11.00 -5.78
CA LEU A 66 10.94 -11.76 -5.58
C LEU A 66 11.17 -12.80 -6.69
N VAL A 67 10.11 -13.31 -7.30
CA VAL A 67 10.18 -14.28 -8.39
C VAL A 67 10.23 -13.59 -9.75
N VAL A 68 9.31 -12.64 -9.97
CA VAL A 68 9.13 -11.99 -11.28
C VAL A 68 10.26 -11.01 -11.59
N GLY A 69 10.80 -10.30 -10.61
CA GLY A 69 11.90 -9.36 -10.80
C GLY A 69 13.08 -9.99 -11.55
N PRO A 70 13.72 -11.01 -10.97
CA PRO A 70 14.84 -11.70 -11.62
C PRO A 70 14.52 -12.36 -12.97
N ILE A 71 13.28 -12.85 -13.13
CA ILE A 71 12.83 -13.44 -14.40
C ILE A 71 12.71 -12.35 -15.46
N SER A 72 12.11 -11.22 -15.11
CA SER A 72 11.95 -10.09 -16.02
C SER A 72 13.29 -9.50 -16.46
N ASP A 73 14.27 -9.44 -15.55
CA ASP A 73 15.64 -8.98 -15.86
C ASP A 73 16.32 -9.79 -16.96
N ARG A 74 15.91 -11.05 -17.12
CA ARG A 74 16.50 -12.03 -18.05
C ARG A 74 15.65 -12.31 -19.27
N CYS A 75 14.53 -11.63 -19.40
CA CYS A 75 13.60 -11.85 -20.51
C CYS A 75 14.19 -11.36 -21.84
N MET A 76 14.22 -12.25 -22.83
CA MET A 76 14.72 -11.98 -24.19
C MET A 76 13.59 -11.72 -25.19
N HIS A 77 12.44 -11.29 -24.73
CA HIS A 77 11.30 -11.05 -25.62
C HIS A 77 11.55 -9.85 -26.55
N ARG A 78 11.02 -9.92 -27.79
CA ARG A 78 11.16 -8.87 -28.81
C ARG A 78 10.59 -7.50 -28.42
N LEU A 79 9.70 -7.44 -27.45
CA LEU A 79 9.14 -6.18 -26.89
C LEU A 79 10.03 -5.53 -25.84
N GLY A 80 11.18 -6.13 -25.51
CA GLY A 80 12.02 -5.74 -24.38
C GLY A 80 11.85 -6.70 -23.19
N ARG A 81 12.58 -6.44 -22.11
CA ARG A 81 12.60 -7.33 -20.93
C ARG A 81 11.47 -7.07 -19.95
N ARG A 82 11.00 -5.83 -19.79
CA ARG A 82 9.98 -5.41 -18.82
C ARG A 82 8.57 -5.43 -19.39
N ARG A 83 8.41 -4.95 -20.63
CA ARG A 83 7.08 -4.76 -21.26
C ARG A 83 6.19 -6.00 -21.26
N PRO A 84 6.67 -7.23 -21.56
CA PRO A 84 5.82 -8.42 -21.55
C PRO A 84 5.17 -8.69 -20.19
N PHE A 85 5.93 -8.47 -19.10
CA PHE A 85 5.43 -8.66 -17.73
C PHE A 85 4.44 -7.58 -17.33
N ILE A 86 4.68 -6.33 -17.73
CA ILE A 86 3.75 -5.21 -17.46
C ILE A 86 2.42 -5.47 -18.19
N LEU A 87 2.48 -5.83 -19.48
CA LEU A 87 1.29 -6.14 -20.27
C LEU A 87 0.53 -7.36 -19.73
N GLY A 88 1.22 -8.47 -19.48
CA GLY A 88 0.62 -9.68 -18.93
C GLY A 88 0.05 -9.48 -17.54
N GLY A 89 0.77 -8.75 -16.67
CA GLY A 89 0.30 -8.43 -15.32
C GLY A 89 -0.95 -7.56 -15.31
N VAL A 90 -1.02 -6.52 -16.15
CA VAL A 90 -2.23 -5.69 -16.29
C VAL A 90 -3.39 -6.48 -16.86
N LEU A 91 -3.16 -7.39 -17.83
CA LEU A 91 -4.22 -8.25 -18.35
C LEU A 91 -4.80 -9.16 -17.25
N ILE A 92 -3.95 -9.83 -16.46
CA ILE A 92 -4.36 -10.64 -15.31
C ILE A 92 -5.13 -9.77 -14.30
N ASN A 93 -4.67 -8.55 -14.05
CA ASN A 93 -5.33 -7.60 -13.17
C ASN A 93 -6.75 -7.26 -13.66
N LEU A 94 -6.92 -6.96 -14.95
CA LEU A 94 -8.23 -6.67 -15.55
C LEU A 94 -9.19 -7.87 -15.47
N LEU A 95 -8.69 -9.08 -15.72
CA LEU A 95 -9.48 -10.31 -15.54
C LEU A 95 -9.89 -10.48 -14.07
N GLY A 96 -8.99 -10.19 -13.13
CA GLY A 96 -9.28 -10.20 -11.70
C GLY A 96 -10.33 -9.15 -11.31
N VAL A 97 -10.26 -7.94 -11.85
CA VAL A 97 -11.24 -6.86 -11.63
C VAL A 97 -12.63 -7.28 -12.12
N ALA A 98 -12.72 -7.86 -13.32
CA ALA A 98 -13.98 -8.38 -13.85
C ALA A 98 -14.54 -9.54 -12.99
N ALA A 99 -13.67 -10.47 -12.58
CA ALA A 99 -14.06 -11.60 -11.73
C ALA A 99 -14.50 -11.12 -10.33
N LEU A 100 -13.84 -10.08 -9.76
CA LEU A 100 -14.22 -9.49 -8.48
C LEU A 100 -15.62 -8.86 -8.53
N PHE A 101 -15.92 -8.12 -9.59
CA PHE A 101 -17.26 -7.57 -9.84
C PHE A 101 -18.33 -8.67 -9.93
N VAL A 102 -18.10 -9.68 -10.78
CA VAL A 102 -19.05 -10.79 -10.97
C VAL A 102 -19.26 -11.58 -9.68
N SER A 103 -18.20 -11.87 -8.93
CA SER A 103 -18.31 -12.60 -7.66
C SER A 103 -19.03 -11.78 -6.58
N GLY A 104 -18.88 -10.46 -6.58
CA GLY A 104 -19.64 -9.55 -5.72
C GLY A 104 -21.13 -9.60 -6.03
N LEU A 105 -21.52 -9.51 -7.31
CA LEU A 105 -22.92 -9.63 -7.74
C LEU A 105 -23.52 -11.01 -7.44
N ALA A 106 -22.72 -12.07 -7.56
CA ALA A 106 -23.14 -13.43 -7.28
C ALA A 106 -23.27 -13.75 -5.78
N GLY A 107 -22.90 -12.83 -4.89
CA GLY A 107 -22.93 -13.05 -3.44
C GLY A 107 -21.93 -14.10 -2.96
N ASN A 108 -20.90 -14.43 -3.73
CA ASN A 108 -19.95 -15.51 -3.42
C ASN A 108 -18.65 -14.95 -2.84
N ILE A 109 -18.52 -14.97 -1.52
CA ILE A 109 -17.35 -14.44 -0.80
C ILE A 109 -16.04 -15.18 -1.14
N HIS A 110 -16.09 -16.50 -1.36
CA HIS A 110 -14.88 -17.28 -1.68
C HIS A 110 -14.34 -16.92 -3.06
N ALA A 111 -15.24 -16.80 -4.05
CA ALA A 111 -14.89 -16.33 -5.38
C ALA A 111 -14.39 -14.88 -5.34
N TYR A 112 -14.96 -14.03 -4.48
CA TYR A 112 -14.54 -12.66 -4.27
C TYR A 112 -13.11 -12.58 -3.76
N ILE A 113 -12.77 -13.34 -2.71
CA ILE A 113 -11.42 -13.42 -2.15
C ILE A 113 -10.40 -13.95 -3.17
N ALA A 114 -10.79 -15.00 -3.92
CA ALA A 114 -9.95 -15.55 -4.99
C ALA A 114 -9.70 -14.53 -6.11
N SER A 115 -10.72 -13.76 -6.50
CA SER A 115 -10.61 -12.70 -7.51
C SER A 115 -9.70 -11.55 -7.05
N TYR A 116 -9.79 -11.16 -5.78
CA TYR A 116 -8.88 -10.17 -5.18
C TYR A 116 -7.42 -10.66 -5.20
N PHE A 117 -7.20 -11.94 -4.92
CA PHE A 117 -5.87 -12.56 -5.03
C PHE A 117 -5.34 -12.49 -6.47
N VAL A 118 -6.17 -12.79 -7.48
CA VAL A 118 -5.79 -12.67 -8.91
C VAL A 118 -5.41 -11.23 -9.27
N ILE A 119 -6.18 -10.23 -8.80
CA ILE A 119 -5.83 -8.81 -8.97
C ILE A 119 -4.44 -8.55 -8.39
N THR A 120 -4.19 -9.01 -7.17
CA THR A 120 -2.91 -8.77 -6.49
C THR A 120 -1.75 -9.45 -7.22
N VAL A 121 -1.93 -10.67 -7.70
CA VAL A 121 -0.92 -11.36 -8.54
C VAL A 121 -0.62 -10.56 -9.79
N GLY A 122 -1.63 -10.17 -10.56
CA GLY A 122 -1.46 -9.41 -11.80
C GLY A 122 -0.76 -8.07 -11.56
N ASN A 123 -1.21 -7.34 -10.54
CA ASN A 123 -0.60 -6.06 -10.18
C ASN A 123 0.87 -6.22 -9.77
N ASN A 124 1.21 -7.22 -8.97
CA ASN A 124 2.58 -7.42 -8.53
C ASN A 124 3.50 -7.95 -9.62
N ILE A 125 3.01 -8.71 -10.60
CA ILE A 125 3.76 -9.05 -11.82
C ILE A 125 4.12 -7.77 -12.58
N ALA A 126 3.15 -6.90 -12.81
CA ALA A 126 3.36 -5.67 -13.55
C ALA A 126 4.29 -4.70 -12.81
N THR A 127 4.06 -4.46 -11.52
CA THR A 127 4.85 -3.51 -10.71
C THR A 127 6.27 -4.01 -10.45
N ALA A 128 6.49 -5.31 -10.30
CA ALA A 128 7.82 -5.88 -10.15
C ALA A 128 8.70 -5.60 -11.38
N ALA A 129 8.16 -5.81 -12.58
CA ALA A 129 8.85 -5.48 -13.81
C ALA A 129 9.01 -3.95 -13.98
N TYR A 130 7.96 -3.19 -13.65
CA TYR A 130 7.95 -1.74 -13.80
C TYR A 130 8.96 -1.03 -12.88
N SER A 131 9.20 -1.52 -11.67
CA SER A 131 10.16 -0.93 -10.72
C SER A 131 11.60 -0.87 -11.25
N GLY A 132 11.94 -1.75 -12.18
CA GLY A 132 13.23 -1.75 -12.87
C GLY A 132 13.35 -0.70 -14.00
N VAL A 133 12.26 -0.05 -14.41
CA VAL A 133 12.28 0.86 -15.57
C VAL A 133 13.06 2.14 -15.27
N ILE A 134 12.89 2.72 -14.08
CA ILE A 134 13.64 3.94 -13.69
C ILE A 134 15.16 3.71 -13.72
N PRO A 135 15.72 2.71 -13.00
CA PRO A 135 17.15 2.48 -13.03
C PRO A 135 17.69 2.09 -14.41
N ASP A 136 16.84 1.48 -15.28
CA ASP A 136 17.24 1.03 -16.61
C ASP A 136 17.27 2.15 -17.65
N LEU A 137 16.35 3.11 -17.60
CA LEU A 137 16.12 4.11 -18.64
C LEU A 137 16.47 5.53 -18.26
N VAL A 138 16.46 5.87 -16.95
CA VAL A 138 16.66 7.24 -16.45
C VAL A 138 18.10 7.42 -15.98
N LEU A 139 18.75 8.51 -16.41
CA LEU A 139 20.09 8.86 -15.93
C LEU A 139 20.11 9.04 -14.42
N PRO A 140 21.21 8.67 -13.73
CA PRO A 140 21.33 8.80 -12.27
C PRO A 140 20.95 10.17 -11.74
N GLU A 141 21.31 11.25 -12.46
CA GLU A 141 21.08 12.64 -12.10
C GLU A 141 19.58 13.02 -12.07
N GLN A 142 18.75 12.31 -12.84
CA GLN A 142 17.30 12.57 -12.93
C GLN A 142 16.44 11.55 -12.14
N ARG A 143 17.04 10.54 -11.52
CA ARG A 143 16.28 9.52 -10.76
C ARG A 143 15.49 10.13 -9.60
N GLY A 144 16.00 11.17 -8.97
CA GLY A 144 15.29 11.93 -7.95
C GLY A 144 14.02 12.60 -8.48
N GLU A 145 14.11 13.24 -9.64
CA GLU A 145 12.97 13.85 -10.33
C GLU A 145 11.94 12.79 -10.74
N ALA A 146 12.37 11.69 -11.36
CA ALA A 146 11.50 10.58 -11.72
C ALA A 146 10.75 9.99 -10.51
N SER A 147 11.44 9.82 -9.38
CA SER A 147 10.83 9.36 -8.12
C SER A 147 9.83 10.38 -7.56
N GLY A 148 10.07 11.68 -7.73
CA GLY A 148 9.15 12.73 -7.37
C GLY A 148 7.84 12.66 -8.15
N TYR A 149 7.91 12.54 -9.49
CA TYR A 149 6.73 12.32 -10.34
C TYR A 149 5.96 11.06 -9.91
N MET A 150 6.67 9.95 -9.67
CA MET A 150 6.09 8.70 -9.23
C MET A 150 5.35 8.84 -7.89
N ALA A 151 5.93 9.54 -6.92
CA ALA A 151 5.31 9.76 -5.61
C ALA A 151 4.03 10.59 -5.71
N VAL A 152 4.05 11.69 -6.47
CA VAL A 152 2.86 12.53 -6.71
C VAL A 152 1.77 11.72 -7.40
N MET A 153 2.10 11.01 -8.48
CA MET A 153 1.15 10.18 -9.21
C MET A 153 0.53 9.08 -8.35
N SER A 154 1.31 8.48 -7.44
CA SER A 154 0.80 7.48 -6.49
C SER A 154 -0.23 8.07 -5.55
N GLN A 155 0.05 9.23 -4.94
CA GLN A 155 -0.88 9.87 -3.99
C GLN A 155 -2.14 10.37 -4.68
N VAL A 156 -1.99 11.00 -5.85
CA VAL A 156 -3.13 11.44 -6.67
C VAL A 156 -3.97 10.24 -7.09
N GLY A 157 -3.34 9.16 -7.54
CA GLY A 157 -4.02 7.91 -7.91
C GLY A 157 -4.84 7.36 -6.74
N THR A 158 -4.24 7.21 -5.56
CA THR A 158 -4.92 6.70 -4.36
C THR A 158 -6.15 7.53 -4.01
N LEU A 159 -6.02 8.86 -4.00
CA LEU A 159 -7.13 9.76 -3.68
C LEU A 159 -8.24 9.70 -4.73
N LEU A 160 -7.89 9.78 -6.01
CA LEU A 160 -8.87 9.73 -7.12
C LEU A 160 -9.58 8.37 -7.16
N GLY A 161 -8.88 7.26 -6.89
CA GLY A 161 -9.47 5.93 -6.80
C GLY A 161 -10.50 5.82 -5.67
N ALA A 162 -10.16 6.32 -4.48
CA ALA A 162 -11.07 6.35 -3.34
C ALA A 162 -12.29 7.25 -3.62
N ILE A 163 -12.09 8.43 -4.23
CA ILE A 163 -13.19 9.33 -4.63
C ILE A 163 -14.09 8.63 -5.66
N ALA A 164 -13.51 8.09 -6.73
CA ALA A 164 -14.28 7.44 -7.77
C ALA A 164 -15.14 6.30 -7.21
N ALA A 165 -14.57 5.44 -6.36
CA ALA A 165 -15.33 4.35 -5.75
C ALA A 165 -16.37 4.84 -4.71
N GLY A 166 -16.04 5.88 -3.92
CA GLY A 166 -16.92 6.38 -2.86
C GLY A 166 -18.16 7.13 -3.36
N PHE A 167 -18.07 7.75 -4.53
CA PHE A 167 -19.17 8.54 -5.11
C PHE A 167 -19.95 7.84 -6.21
N THR A 168 -19.59 6.59 -6.57
CA THR A 168 -20.36 5.81 -7.54
C THR A 168 -21.62 5.18 -6.89
N PRO A 169 -22.74 5.07 -7.66
CA PRO A 169 -23.95 4.40 -7.19
C PRO A 169 -23.68 2.95 -6.79
N LYS A 170 -24.37 2.47 -5.73
CA LYS A 170 -24.27 1.08 -5.27
C LYS A 170 -25.30 0.17 -5.96
N ALA A 171 -26.37 0.75 -6.52
CA ALA A 171 -27.51 0.03 -7.05
C ALA A 171 -27.16 -1.08 -8.07
N ASP A 172 -26.07 -0.85 -8.84
CA ASP A 172 -25.60 -1.79 -9.86
C ASP A 172 -24.35 -2.56 -9.39
N GLY A 173 -24.23 -2.86 -8.10
CA GLY A 173 -23.08 -3.58 -7.54
C GLY A 173 -21.73 -2.85 -7.73
N HIS A 174 -21.77 -1.52 -7.70
CA HIS A 174 -20.59 -0.67 -7.96
C HIS A 174 -20.02 -0.75 -9.40
N LEU A 175 -20.84 -1.11 -10.40
CA LEU A 175 -20.43 -1.27 -11.80
C LEU A 175 -19.54 -0.10 -12.29
N TRP A 176 -19.94 1.14 -12.03
CA TRP A 176 -19.20 2.32 -12.48
C TRP A 176 -17.83 2.46 -11.82
N ALA A 177 -17.69 2.04 -10.57
CA ALA A 177 -16.36 2.01 -9.92
C ALA A 177 -15.45 0.97 -10.59
N TYR A 178 -15.95 -0.23 -10.84
CA TYR A 178 -15.18 -1.28 -11.54
C TYR A 178 -14.85 -0.89 -12.98
N ALA A 179 -15.79 -0.26 -13.69
CA ALA A 179 -15.53 0.27 -15.02
C ALA A 179 -14.44 1.35 -15.00
N ALA A 180 -14.46 2.27 -14.03
CA ALA A 180 -13.42 3.28 -13.86
C ALA A 180 -12.06 2.63 -13.58
N LEU A 181 -11.99 1.58 -12.74
CA LEU A 181 -10.76 0.81 -12.50
C LEU A 181 -10.19 0.25 -13.80
N ALA A 182 -11.03 -0.41 -14.60
CA ALA A 182 -10.60 -1.00 -15.87
C ALA A 182 -10.11 0.07 -16.86
N VAL A 183 -10.85 1.17 -17.02
CA VAL A 183 -10.50 2.27 -17.92
C VAL A 183 -9.17 2.92 -17.49
N VAL A 184 -9.00 3.24 -16.20
CA VAL A 184 -7.78 3.89 -15.71
C VAL A 184 -6.57 2.96 -15.84
N LEU A 185 -6.72 1.65 -15.59
CA LEU A 185 -5.65 0.66 -15.80
C LEU A 185 -5.24 0.58 -17.28
N VAL A 186 -6.20 0.55 -18.20
CA VAL A 186 -5.93 0.50 -19.65
C VAL A 186 -5.27 1.79 -20.12
N LEU A 187 -5.79 2.95 -19.71
CA LEU A 187 -5.21 4.25 -20.10
C LEU A 187 -3.80 4.41 -19.49
N GLY A 188 -3.62 4.09 -18.23
CA GLY A 188 -2.32 4.13 -17.56
C GLY A 188 -1.30 3.22 -18.23
N LEU A 189 -1.69 2.01 -18.60
CA LEU A 189 -0.86 1.09 -19.36
C LEU A 189 -0.48 1.70 -20.72
N PHE A 190 -1.46 2.19 -21.48
CA PHE A 190 -1.25 2.73 -22.82
C PHE A 190 -0.31 3.93 -22.83
N VAL A 191 -0.53 4.88 -21.91
CA VAL A 191 0.32 6.08 -21.77
C VAL A 191 1.73 5.68 -21.35
N SER A 192 1.88 4.82 -20.35
CA SER A 192 3.19 4.39 -19.84
C SER A 192 3.99 3.61 -20.88
N MET A 193 3.33 2.78 -21.69
CA MET A 193 4.00 2.01 -22.75
C MET A 193 4.60 2.89 -23.85
N ARG A 194 4.14 4.14 -24.01
CA ARG A 194 4.76 5.12 -24.92
C ARG A 194 6.09 5.63 -24.37
N GLY A 195 6.16 5.86 -23.05
CA GLY A 195 7.38 6.34 -22.38
C GLY A 195 8.44 5.23 -22.18
N ILE A 196 8.03 3.97 -22.10
CA ILE A 196 8.93 2.83 -21.87
C ILE A 196 9.41 2.28 -23.21
N VAL A 197 10.53 2.77 -23.71
CA VAL A 197 11.13 2.28 -24.95
C VAL A 197 12.33 1.38 -24.59
N GLU A 198 12.15 0.06 -24.68
CA GLU A 198 13.18 -0.93 -24.41
C GLU A 198 13.66 -1.60 -25.69
N GLN A 199 14.94 -1.98 -25.70
CA GLN A 199 15.49 -2.84 -26.72
C GLN A 199 15.64 -4.28 -26.18
N PRO A 200 15.42 -5.31 -27.01
CA PRO A 200 15.67 -6.70 -26.61
C PRO A 200 17.12 -6.91 -26.14
N LEU A 201 17.31 -7.83 -25.21
CA LEU A 201 18.65 -8.24 -24.81
C LEU A 201 19.34 -8.94 -26.00
N GLY A 202 20.54 -8.47 -26.37
CA GLY A 202 21.33 -9.06 -27.46
C GLY A 202 22.05 -10.34 -27.08
N VAL A 203 22.23 -10.62 -25.78
CA VAL A 203 22.93 -11.80 -25.26
C VAL A 203 22.11 -12.43 -24.16
N ALA A 204 22.01 -13.75 -24.17
CA ALA A 204 21.30 -14.48 -23.10
C ALA A 204 22.04 -14.32 -21.77
N PRO A 205 21.36 -13.81 -20.73
CA PRO A 205 21.97 -13.68 -19.42
C PRO A 205 22.14 -15.05 -18.76
N ALA A 206 23.07 -15.14 -17.79
CA ALA A 206 23.29 -16.36 -17.02
C ALA A 206 21.99 -16.81 -16.31
N PRO A 207 21.78 -18.16 -16.20
CA PRO A 207 20.60 -18.68 -15.48
C PRO A 207 20.59 -18.26 -14.03
N ILE A 208 19.36 -18.16 -13.45
CA ILE A 208 19.21 -17.80 -12.04
C ILE A 208 19.63 -18.97 -11.16
N ASP A 209 20.61 -18.75 -10.30
CA ASP A 209 20.91 -19.67 -9.21
C ASP A 209 19.95 -19.38 -8.04
N TRP A 210 18.81 -20.07 -8.03
CA TRP A 210 17.77 -19.89 -7.01
C TRP A 210 18.25 -20.21 -5.59
N LYS A 211 19.22 -21.11 -5.43
CA LYS A 211 19.76 -21.42 -4.09
C LYS A 211 20.56 -20.24 -3.55
N LYS A 212 21.46 -19.67 -4.36
CA LYS A 212 22.20 -18.46 -4.01
C LYS A 212 21.28 -17.27 -3.78
N TYR A 213 20.30 -17.10 -4.65
CA TYR A 213 19.33 -15.99 -4.57
C TYR A 213 18.52 -16.04 -3.29
N HIS A 214 17.99 -17.23 -2.91
CA HIS A 214 17.24 -17.40 -1.67
C HIS A 214 18.05 -17.05 -0.41
N HIS A 215 19.31 -17.48 -0.34
CA HIS A 215 20.18 -17.09 0.77
C HIS A 215 20.48 -15.60 0.78
N ALA A 216 20.74 -15.02 -0.38
CA ALA A 216 21.07 -13.60 -0.53
C ALA A 216 19.92 -12.65 -0.12
N ILE A 217 18.64 -13.07 -0.19
CA ILE A 217 17.50 -12.28 0.26
C ILE A 217 17.53 -12.03 1.78
N LEU A 218 18.00 -13.00 2.58
CA LEU A 218 18.01 -12.86 4.04
C LEU A 218 19.31 -12.25 4.58
N ASP A 219 20.36 -12.16 3.77
CA ASP A 219 21.65 -11.63 4.18
C ASP A 219 21.61 -10.21 4.76
N PRO A 220 20.83 -9.23 4.23
CA PRO A 220 20.76 -7.91 4.80
C PRO A 220 20.29 -7.90 6.26
N LEU A 221 19.43 -8.85 6.64
CA LEU A 221 18.92 -8.97 8.03
C LEU A 221 19.99 -9.47 9.02
N ARG A 222 21.15 -9.91 8.56
CA ARG A 222 22.30 -10.23 9.42
C ARG A 222 23.00 -8.99 9.92
N ASN A 223 22.92 -7.89 9.16
CA ASN A 223 23.41 -6.60 9.65
C ASN A 223 22.55 -6.13 10.82
N HIS A 224 23.22 -5.74 11.91
CA HIS A 224 22.55 -5.37 13.16
C HIS A 224 21.61 -4.16 12.98
N ASP A 225 22.12 -3.07 12.40
CA ASP A 225 21.36 -1.83 12.30
C ASP A 225 20.23 -1.94 11.26
N PHE A 226 20.51 -2.53 10.10
CA PHE A 226 19.50 -2.80 9.09
C PHE A 226 18.34 -3.65 9.66
N ARG A 227 18.65 -4.72 10.40
CA ARG A 227 17.65 -5.58 11.03
C ARG A 227 16.76 -4.82 12.01
N TRP A 228 17.35 -3.96 12.87
CA TRP A 228 16.55 -3.21 13.84
C TRP A 228 15.69 -2.14 13.18
N VAL A 229 16.20 -1.41 12.18
CA VAL A 229 15.39 -0.46 11.40
C VAL A 229 14.27 -1.19 10.66
N TRP A 230 14.55 -2.38 10.09
CA TRP A 230 13.56 -3.24 9.45
C TRP A 230 12.45 -3.67 10.42
N ILE A 231 12.80 -4.14 11.61
CA ILE A 231 11.84 -4.57 12.65
C ILE A 231 10.98 -3.39 13.11
N THR A 232 11.59 -2.24 13.39
CA THR A 232 10.84 -1.06 13.85
C THR A 232 9.85 -0.59 12.80
N ARG A 233 10.23 -0.57 11.53
CA ARG A 233 9.34 -0.29 10.41
C ARG A 233 8.21 -1.32 10.31
N ALA A 234 8.52 -2.61 10.40
CA ALA A 234 7.52 -3.66 10.35
C ALA A 234 6.45 -3.52 11.45
N LEU A 235 6.84 -3.14 12.66
CA LEU A 235 5.91 -2.89 13.75
C LEU A 235 5.01 -1.68 13.49
N VAL A 236 5.55 -0.57 13.01
CA VAL A 236 4.77 0.63 12.67
C VAL A 236 3.79 0.33 11.53
N MET A 237 4.24 -0.38 10.49
CA MET A 237 3.36 -0.79 9.39
C MET A 237 2.29 -1.77 9.86
N ALA A 238 2.60 -2.70 10.79
CA ALA A 238 1.59 -3.57 11.40
C ALA A 238 0.52 -2.75 12.14
N GLY A 239 0.92 -1.73 12.88
CA GLY A 239 0.00 -0.79 13.51
C GLY A 239 -0.89 -0.07 12.47
N PHE A 240 -0.31 0.44 11.39
CA PHE A 240 -1.04 1.09 10.31
C PHE A 240 -2.06 0.16 9.64
N TYR A 241 -1.65 -1.05 9.26
CA TYR A 241 -2.53 -2.01 8.57
C TYR A 241 -3.53 -2.71 9.49
N SER A 242 -3.39 -2.60 10.82
CA SER A 242 -4.39 -3.14 11.75
C SER A 242 -5.70 -2.36 11.72
N PHE A 243 -5.69 -1.03 11.56
CA PHE A 243 -6.91 -0.23 11.61
C PHE A 243 -7.36 0.31 10.24
N THR A 244 -6.43 0.56 9.30
CA THR A 244 -6.75 1.19 8.01
C THR A 244 -7.87 0.47 7.24
N PRO A 245 -7.91 -0.87 7.13
CA PRO A 245 -8.98 -1.57 6.43
C PRO A 245 -10.34 -1.51 7.16
N LEU A 246 -10.33 -1.18 8.45
CA LEU A 246 -11.51 -1.14 9.30
C LEU A 246 -12.09 0.27 9.47
N ILE A 247 -11.41 1.31 8.94
CA ILE A 247 -11.81 2.71 9.14
C ILE A 247 -13.23 3.01 8.61
N GLN A 248 -13.58 2.42 7.47
CA GLN A 248 -14.91 2.57 6.89
C GLN A 248 -15.99 1.96 7.79
N TYR A 249 -15.71 0.82 8.42
CA TYR A 249 -16.62 0.21 9.39
C TYR A 249 -16.71 1.03 10.67
N PHE A 250 -15.60 1.59 11.15
CA PHE A 250 -15.60 2.50 12.29
C PHE A 250 -16.50 3.72 12.05
N LEU A 251 -16.44 4.31 10.86
CA LEU A 251 -17.31 5.42 10.46
C LEU A 251 -18.78 5.00 10.46
N ALA A 252 -19.10 3.81 9.99
CA ALA A 252 -20.47 3.29 9.96
C ALA A 252 -20.97 2.88 11.36
N ASP A 253 -20.15 2.15 12.13
CA ASP A 253 -20.58 1.47 13.34
C ASP A 253 -20.53 2.39 14.58
N VAL A 254 -19.52 3.27 14.68
CA VAL A 254 -19.28 4.13 15.86
C VAL A 254 -19.70 5.56 15.60
N ILE A 255 -19.25 6.15 14.50
CA ILE A 255 -19.57 7.55 14.14
C ILE A 255 -20.98 7.68 13.57
N LYS A 256 -21.58 6.54 13.12
CA LYS A 256 -22.95 6.49 12.57
C LYS A 256 -23.13 7.30 11.29
N VAL A 257 -22.10 7.33 10.45
CA VAL A 257 -22.18 8.01 9.15
C VAL A 257 -23.10 7.21 8.21
N PRO A 258 -24.10 7.82 7.57
CA PRO A 258 -25.01 7.12 6.65
C PRO A 258 -24.29 6.57 5.41
N ASN A 259 -23.33 7.34 4.87
CA ASN A 259 -22.56 6.99 3.66
C ASN A 259 -21.05 7.02 3.95
N PRO A 260 -20.51 6.01 4.67
CA PRO A 260 -19.10 6.00 5.07
C PRO A 260 -18.15 5.95 3.87
N GLU A 261 -18.58 5.41 2.73
CA GLU A 261 -17.81 5.35 1.49
C GLU A 261 -17.51 6.74 0.92
N GLN A 262 -18.42 7.70 1.09
CA GLN A 262 -18.24 9.09 0.63
C GLN A 262 -17.38 9.91 1.61
N VAL A 263 -17.42 9.60 2.89
CA VAL A 263 -16.67 10.30 3.93
C VAL A 263 -15.22 9.82 4.00
N THR A 264 -14.97 8.54 3.75
CA THR A 264 -13.61 7.98 3.78
C THR A 264 -12.62 8.71 2.86
N PRO A 265 -12.94 9.03 1.58
CA PRO A 265 -12.04 9.80 0.72
C PRO A 265 -11.77 11.23 1.24
N GLN A 266 -12.75 11.85 1.90
CA GLN A 266 -12.58 13.18 2.49
C GLN A 266 -11.55 13.14 3.63
N ILE A 267 -11.65 12.15 4.53
CA ILE A 267 -10.65 11.94 5.60
C ILE A 267 -9.28 11.66 5.00
N LEU A 268 -9.21 10.80 3.97
CA LEU A 268 -7.97 10.47 3.29
C LEU A 268 -7.30 11.71 2.67
N MET A 269 -8.08 12.62 2.09
CA MET A 269 -7.57 13.87 1.55
C MET A 269 -6.84 14.70 2.64
N PHE A 270 -7.45 14.84 3.83
CA PHE A 270 -6.79 15.51 4.96
C PHE A 270 -5.48 14.79 5.36
N VAL A 271 -5.53 13.47 5.49
CA VAL A 271 -4.33 12.67 5.82
C VAL A 271 -3.21 12.91 4.80
N ILE A 272 -3.51 12.84 3.49
CA ILE A 272 -2.52 13.01 2.41
C ILE A 272 -1.96 14.44 2.39
N VAL A 273 -2.80 15.46 2.50
CA VAL A 273 -2.34 16.87 2.47
C VAL A 273 -1.41 17.14 3.64
N PHE A 274 -1.80 16.77 4.86
CA PHE A 274 -0.96 16.98 6.04
C PHE A 274 0.30 16.11 6.03
N ALA A 275 0.22 14.89 5.48
CA ALA A 275 1.40 14.02 5.28
C ALA A 275 2.39 14.61 4.26
N ALA A 276 1.90 15.20 3.17
CA ALA A 276 2.77 15.85 2.18
C ALA A 276 3.53 17.05 2.80
N VAL A 277 2.82 17.90 3.55
CA VAL A 277 3.44 19.05 4.24
C VAL A 277 4.50 18.58 5.25
N SER A 278 4.14 17.63 6.11
CA SER A 278 5.04 17.14 7.15
C SER A 278 6.20 16.30 6.59
N GLY A 279 6.01 15.62 5.49
CA GLY A 279 7.08 14.87 4.81
C GLY A 279 8.20 15.78 4.32
N ILE A 280 7.86 16.94 3.74
CA ILE A 280 8.83 17.94 3.30
C ILE A 280 9.55 18.57 4.51
N VAL A 281 8.78 18.99 5.52
CA VAL A 281 9.34 19.64 6.72
C VAL A 281 10.16 18.64 7.54
N GLY A 282 9.64 17.44 7.77
CA GLY A 282 10.29 16.38 8.51
C GLY A 282 11.58 15.89 7.85
N GLY A 283 11.58 15.74 6.52
CA GLY A 283 12.79 15.41 5.77
C GLY A 283 13.91 16.43 5.98
N ARG A 284 13.61 17.73 5.79
CA ARG A 284 14.59 18.80 6.03
C ARG A 284 15.04 18.92 7.48
N LEU A 285 14.11 18.72 8.42
CA LEU A 285 14.41 18.79 9.85
C LEU A 285 15.28 17.62 10.29
N SER A 286 15.08 16.42 9.71
CA SER A 286 15.85 15.22 10.04
C SER A 286 17.33 15.35 9.74
N ASP A 287 17.70 16.12 8.71
CA ASP A 287 19.10 16.38 8.36
C ASP A 287 19.83 17.26 9.41
N ARG A 288 19.05 18.03 10.22
CA ARG A 288 19.61 18.91 11.27
C ARG A 288 19.55 18.29 12.67
N VAL A 289 18.45 17.61 12.99
CA VAL A 289 18.14 17.10 14.33
C VAL A 289 18.55 15.62 14.50
N GLY A 290 18.77 14.94 13.39
CA GLY A 290 19.06 13.50 13.32
C GLY A 290 17.81 12.69 12.93
N ARG A 291 18.02 11.75 11.99
CA ARG A 291 16.92 10.93 11.42
C ARG A 291 16.24 10.06 12.46
N LYS A 292 17.02 9.43 13.31
CA LYS A 292 16.52 8.57 14.39
C LYS A 292 15.57 9.28 15.35
N ARG A 293 15.85 10.56 15.68
CA ARG A 293 14.98 11.36 16.56
C ARG A 293 13.63 11.66 15.92
N ILE A 294 13.63 12.03 14.64
CA ILE A 294 12.38 12.32 13.94
C ILE A 294 11.52 11.06 13.82
N VAL A 295 12.11 9.91 13.44
CA VAL A 295 11.40 8.62 13.38
C VAL A 295 10.83 8.24 14.75
N PHE A 296 11.61 8.42 15.84
CA PHE A 296 11.15 8.15 17.20
C PHE A 296 9.93 9.02 17.58
N ILE A 297 10.04 10.34 17.38
CA ILE A 297 8.97 11.29 17.72
C ILE A 297 7.71 11.00 16.88
N SER A 298 7.87 10.74 15.58
CA SER A 298 6.77 10.43 14.69
C SER A 298 6.06 9.14 15.07
N ASN A 299 6.79 8.08 15.42
CA ASN A 299 6.22 6.82 15.86
C ASN A 299 5.45 6.96 17.19
N LEU A 300 6.01 7.72 18.15
CA LEU A 300 5.34 7.99 19.42
C LEU A 300 4.09 8.87 19.21
N ALA A 301 4.19 9.87 18.35
CA ALA A 301 3.04 10.71 17.98
C ALA A 301 1.93 9.85 17.34
N MET A 302 2.26 8.98 16.38
CA MET A 302 1.28 8.05 15.80
C MET A 302 0.65 7.16 16.86
N ALA A 303 1.41 6.63 17.83
CA ALA A 303 0.86 5.83 18.91
C ALA A 303 -0.18 6.61 19.75
N ILE A 304 0.14 7.85 20.13
CA ILE A 304 -0.78 8.72 20.89
C ILE A 304 -2.03 9.06 20.05
N ILE A 305 -1.84 9.38 18.76
CA ILE A 305 -2.94 9.73 17.86
C ILE A 305 -3.87 8.54 17.62
N CYS A 306 -3.34 7.31 17.52
CA CYS A 306 -4.16 6.09 17.46
C CYS A 306 -5.11 5.97 18.66
N LEU A 307 -4.66 6.32 19.88
CA LEU A 307 -5.53 6.37 21.06
C LEU A 307 -6.56 7.50 20.93
N GLY A 308 -6.24 8.59 20.24
CA GLY A 308 -7.17 9.70 19.98
C GLY A 308 -8.41 9.27 19.19
N PHE A 309 -8.30 8.31 18.26
CA PHE A 309 -9.45 7.77 17.53
C PHE A 309 -10.52 7.15 18.44
N ILE A 310 -10.14 6.62 19.60
CA ILE A 310 -11.07 6.02 20.58
C ILE A 310 -12.11 7.05 21.08
N PHE A 311 -11.72 8.31 21.13
CA PHE A 311 -12.56 9.41 21.64
C PHE A 311 -13.38 10.10 20.55
N CYS A 312 -13.16 9.77 19.27
CA CYS A 312 -13.95 10.35 18.18
C CYS A 312 -15.41 9.91 18.24
N ARG A 313 -16.32 10.87 18.09
CA ARG A 313 -17.78 10.65 18.07
C ARG A 313 -18.44 11.30 16.85
N GLU A 314 -17.76 12.19 16.19
CA GLU A 314 -18.23 12.96 15.04
C GLU A 314 -17.21 12.92 13.91
N VAL A 315 -17.66 13.13 12.67
CA VAL A 315 -16.81 13.09 11.47
C VAL A 315 -15.65 14.09 11.56
N TRP A 316 -15.92 15.30 12.07
CA TRP A 316 -14.87 16.32 12.18
C TRP A 316 -13.76 15.93 13.17
N ASN A 317 -14.09 15.18 14.27
CA ASN A 317 -13.07 14.63 15.17
C ASN A 317 -12.16 13.66 14.42
N VAL A 318 -12.77 12.76 13.61
CA VAL A 318 -12.01 11.79 12.81
C VAL A 318 -11.13 12.50 11.77
N MET A 319 -11.63 13.57 11.15
CA MET A 319 -10.86 14.39 10.21
C MET A 319 -9.68 15.07 10.92
N ALA A 320 -9.91 15.66 12.09
CA ALA A 320 -8.86 16.33 12.86
C ALA A 320 -7.77 15.34 13.33
N VAL A 321 -8.18 14.21 13.93
CA VAL A 321 -7.25 13.15 14.35
C VAL A 321 -6.55 12.53 13.15
N GLY A 322 -7.24 12.35 12.02
CA GLY A 322 -6.68 11.90 10.75
C GLY A 322 -5.64 12.87 10.19
N ALA A 323 -5.88 14.18 10.26
CA ALA A 323 -4.90 15.20 9.87
C ALA A 323 -3.64 15.14 10.74
N LEU A 324 -3.79 15.01 12.06
CA LEU A 324 -2.66 14.82 12.98
C LEU A 324 -1.91 13.52 12.68
N PHE A 325 -2.64 12.43 12.37
CA PHE A 325 -2.02 11.18 11.93
C PHE A 325 -1.23 11.38 10.63
N GLY A 326 -1.80 12.12 9.67
CA GLY A 326 -1.12 12.51 8.44
C GLY A 326 0.20 13.25 8.70
N LEU A 327 0.21 14.23 9.63
CA LEU A 327 1.44 14.94 10.03
C LEU A 327 2.49 13.97 10.58
N ALA A 328 2.12 13.08 11.49
CA ALA A 328 3.07 12.13 12.08
C ALA A 328 3.56 11.11 11.04
N TYR A 329 2.65 10.56 10.24
CA TYR A 329 2.95 9.55 9.22
C TYR A 329 3.79 10.11 8.07
N GLY A 330 3.53 11.33 7.61
CA GLY A 330 4.30 11.95 6.53
C GLY A 330 5.76 12.23 6.93
N ALA A 331 5.98 12.76 8.13
CA ALA A 331 7.31 12.94 8.68
C ALA A 331 8.02 11.57 8.84
N TYR A 332 7.31 10.57 9.36
CA TYR A 332 7.80 9.21 9.49
C TYR A 332 8.25 8.64 8.15
N ILE A 333 7.36 8.54 7.15
CA ILE A 333 7.64 7.82 5.90
C ILE A 333 8.78 8.47 5.10
N SER A 334 8.88 9.79 5.15
CA SER A 334 9.95 10.54 4.48
C SER A 334 11.33 10.24 5.09
N VAL A 335 11.41 10.26 6.43
CA VAL A 335 12.67 10.08 7.14
C VAL A 335 13.05 8.60 7.30
N ASP A 336 12.07 7.72 7.45
CA ASP A 336 12.28 6.28 7.57
C ASP A 336 12.91 5.68 6.31
N TRP A 337 12.51 6.17 5.13
CA TRP A 337 13.16 5.78 3.87
C TRP A 337 14.64 6.18 3.84
N ALA A 338 14.94 7.41 4.26
CA ALA A 338 16.32 7.90 4.35
C ALA A 338 17.13 7.11 5.40
N LEU A 339 16.52 6.82 6.56
CA LEU A 339 17.15 5.99 7.59
C LEU A 339 17.45 4.57 7.08
N GLY A 340 16.51 3.99 6.30
CA GLY A 340 16.71 2.69 5.68
C GLY A 340 17.90 2.66 4.72
N THR A 341 18.08 3.73 3.93
CA THR A 341 19.22 3.84 3.02
C THR A 341 20.56 4.04 3.73
N ASP A 342 20.57 4.72 4.90
CA ASP A 342 21.79 4.91 5.69
C ASP A 342 22.36 3.62 6.30
N VAL A 343 21.47 2.66 6.60
CA VAL A 343 21.86 1.41 7.25
C VAL A 343 21.98 0.24 6.26
N LEU A 344 21.97 0.51 4.93
CA LEU A 344 22.18 -0.54 3.93
C LEU A 344 23.51 -1.24 4.14
N PRO A 345 23.51 -2.59 4.17
CA PRO A 345 24.73 -3.38 4.38
C PRO A 345 25.78 -3.22 3.26
N SER A 346 25.33 -3.04 2.00
CA SER A 346 26.17 -2.90 0.84
C SER A 346 25.59 -1.91 -0.16
N ILE A 347 26.42 -1.01 -0.66
CA ILE A 347 26.04 -0.06 -1.72
C ILE A 347 25.91 -0.80 -3.06
N ASP A 348 26.73 -1.80 -3.30
CA ASP A 348 26.74 -2.58 -4.57
C ASP A 348 25.46 -3.43 -4.70
N ASP A 349 24.90 -3.90 -3.58
CA ASP A 349 23.70 -4.71 -3.50
C ASP A 349 22.45 -3.89 -3.12
N ALA A 350 22.49 -2.57 -3.16
CA ALA A 350 21.44 -1.67 -2.65
C ALA A 350 20.04 -2.00 -3.21
N ALA A 351 19.92 -2.38 -4.48
CA ALA A 351 18.63 -2.74 -5.08
C ALA A 351 18.01 -3.99 -4.44
N LYS A 352 18.82 -5.00 -4.15
CA LYS A 352 18.41 -6.23 -3.44
C LYS A 352 18.01 -5.92 -2.01
N ASP A 353 18.83 -5.15 -1.30
CA ASP A 353 18.63 -4.81 0.10
C ASP A 353 17.38 -3.93 0.29
N MET A 354 17.10 -3.02 -0.66
CA MET A 354 15.85 -2.25 -0.69
C MET A 354 14.63 -3.12 -1.04
N GLY A 355 14.81 -4.21 -1.78
CA GLY A 355 13.78 -5.23 -1.95
C GLY A 355 13.40 -5.89 -0.61
N VAL A 356 14.40 -6.28 0.19
CA VAL A 356 14.19 -6.79 1.56
C VAL A 356 13.56 -5.72 2.47
N TRP A 357 13.98 -4.47 2.31
CA TRP A 357 13.36 -3.33 2.99
C TRP A 357 11.86 -3.23 2.71
N HIS A 358 11.43 -3.42 1.46
CA HIS A 358 10.02 -3.38 1.08
C HIS A 358 9.18 -4.47 1.76
N ILE A 359 9.78 -5.63 2.06
CA ILE A 359 9.13 -6.72 2.83
C ILE A 359 8.67 -6.23 4.20
N SER A 360 9.39 -5.30 4.86
CA SER A 360 8.98 -4.73 6.14
C SER A 360 7.65 -3.96 6.10
N MET A 361 7.13 -3.66 4.92
CA MET A 361 5.82 -3.04 4.72
C MET A 361 4.76 -4.08 4.33
N THR A 362 5.08 -5.00 3.42
CA THR A 362 4.12 -5.97 2.88
C THR A 362 3.85 -7.14 3.81
N LEU A 363 4.87 -7.62 4.54
CA LEU A 363 4.70 -8.69 5.52
C LEU A 363 3.76 -8.31 6.68
N PRO A 364 3.89 -7.12 7.31
CA PRO A 364 2.92 -6.66 8.30
C PRO A 364 1.49 -6.53 7.77
N GLN A 365 1.30 -6.11 6.52
CA GLN A 365 -0.02 -6.07 5.89
C GLN A 365 -0.66 -7.46 5.86
N ALA A 366 0.14 -8.49 5.52
CA ALA A 366 -0.33 -9.88 5.52
C ALA A 366 -0.68 -10.39 6.92
N LEU A 367 0.10 -10.02 7.93
CA LEU A 367 0.00 -10.59 9.27
C LEU A 367 -0.94 -9.81 10.21
N ALA A 368 -1.13 -8.50 10.02
CA ALA A 368 -1.87 -7.65 10.96
C ALA A 368 -3.35 -7.49 10.60
N SER A 369 -3.71 -7.48 9.31
CA SER A 369 -5.07 -7.13 8.89
C SER A 369 -6.13 -8.15 9.34
N TYR A 370 -5.84 -9.45 9.23
CA TYR A 370 -6.77 -10.50 9.65
C TYR A 370 -6.95 -10.57 11.18
N PRO A 371 -5.89 -10.62 12.01
CA PRO A 371 -6.03 -10.56 13.46
C PRO A 371 -6.74 -9.30 13.96
N ALA A 372 -6.51 -8.15 13.35
CA ALA A 372 -7.21 -6.93 13.71
C ALA A 372 -8.72 -7.02 13.47
N GLY A 373 -9.14 -7.63 12.36
CA GLY A 373 -10.54 -7.92 12.08
C GLY A 373 -11.16 -8.87 13.12
N LEU A 374 -10.42 -9.92 13.53
CA LEU A 374 -10.85 -10.83 14.60
C LEU A 374 -10.99 -10.10 15.94
N ILE A 375 -10.03 -9.26 16.31
CA ILE A 375 -10.08 -8.46 17.53
C ILE A 375 -11.31 -7.54 17.52
N ALA A 376 -11.57 -6.82 16.42
CA ALA A 376 -12.74 -5.96 16.31
C ALA A 376 -14.04 -6.73 16.53
N ALA A 377 -14.15 -7.95 15.99
CA ALA A 377 -15.34 -8.80 16.11
C ALA A 377 -15.49 -9.45 17.50
N SER A 378 -14.39 -9.76 18.19
CA SER A 378 -14.38 -10.53 19.46
C SER A 378 -15.01 -9.78 20.64
N PHE A 379 -15.09 -8.45 20.60
CA PHE A 379 -15.72 -7.63 21.64
C PHE A 379 -17.24 -7.46 21.47
N GLY A 380 -17.85 -8.25 20.60
CA GLY A 380 -19.29 -8.32 20.40
C GLY A 380 -19.80 -7.60 19.14
N VAL A 381 -20.88 -8.12 18.64
CA VAL A 381 -21.61 -7.61 17.48
C VAL A 381 -23.03 -7.24 17.92
N ASN A 382 -23.39 -5.98 17.78
CA ASN A 382 -24.75 -5.51 17.97
C ASN A 382 -25.49 -5.55 16.65
N PHE A 383 -26.79 -5.89 16.67
CA PHE A 383 -27.64 -5.84 15.50
C PHE A 383 -28.56 -4.63 15.60
N VAL A 384 -28.46 -3.73 14.64
CA VAL A 384 -29.26 -2.50 14.56
C VAL A 384 -30.18 -2.61 13.35
N ILE A 385 -31.44 -2.20 13.49
CA ILE A 385 -32.38 -2.15 12.38
C ILE A 385 -32.09 -0.89 11.55
N GLN A 386 -31.66 -1.06 10.30
CA GLN A 386 -31.51 0.00 9.31
C GLN A 386 -32.34 -0.35 8.07
N ALA A 387 -33.21 0.55 7.66
CA ALA A 387 -34.13 0.34 6.52
C ALA A 387 -34.93 -0.98 6.60
N GLY A 388 -35.26 -1.45 7.81
CA GLY A 388 -36.00 -2.70 8.02
C GLY A 388 -35.14 -3.97 8.09
N GLU A 389 -33.84 -3.88 7.86
CA GLU A 389 -32.90 -5.00 7.91
C GLU A 389 -32.02 -4.99 9.17
N LYS A 390 -31.67 -6.17 9.68
CA LYS A 390 -30.73 -6.34 10.78
C LYS A 390 -29.29 -6.20 10.28
N VAL A 391 -28.68 -5.04 10.54
CA VAL A 391 -27.29 -4.76 10.15
C VAL A 391 -26.37 -5.01 11.33
N PRO A 392 -25.33 -5.87 11.20
CA PRO A 392 -24.36 -6.11 12.25
C PRO A 392 -23.40 -4.92 12.39
N GLN A 393 -23.20 -4.44 13.62
CA GLN A 393 -22.28 -3.38 13.98
C GLN A 393 -21.35 -3.86 15.10
N TYR A 394 -20.05 -3.59 14.94
CA TYR A 394 -19.11 -3.86 16.03
C TYR A 394 -19.23 -2.81 17.13
N THR A 395 -18.92 -3.25 18.34
CA THR A 395 -18.94 -2.37 19.51
C THR A 395 -17.81 -1.35 19.45
N THR A 396 -17.98 -0.22 20.12
CA THR A 396 -16.89 0.77 20.30
C THR A 396 -15.66 0.15 20.95
N MET A 397 -15.85 -0.84 21.85
CA MET A 397 -14.76 -1.58 22.51
C MET A 397 -13.91 -2.37 21.50
N GLY A 398 -14.54 -2.97 20.48
CA GLY A 398 -13.82 -3.70 19.43
C GLY A 398 -12.86 -2.79 18.66
N TYR A 399 -13.35 -1.61 18.25
CA TYR A 399 -12.47 -0.64 17.58
C TYR A 399 -11.44 -0.04 18.54
N ALA A 400 -11.78 0.21 19.80
CA ALA A 400 -10.82 0.68 20.80
C ALA A 400 -9.68 -0.31 20.98
N ALA A 401 -9.96 -1.63 21.03
CA ALA A 401 -8.93 -2.66 21.12
C ALA A 401 -7.99 -2.65 19.89
N VAL A 402 -8.52 -2.44 18.69
CA VAL A 402 -7.71 -2.31 17.46
C VAL A 402 -6.83 -1.05 17.50
N PHE A 403 -7.36 0.10 17.92
CA PHE A 403 -6.57 1.32 18.05
C PHE A 403 -5.50 1.22 19.15
N ILE A 404 -5.79 0.54 20.26
CA ILE A 404 -4.80 0.24 21.31
C ILE A 404 -3.70 -0.68 20.77
N LEU A 405 -4.06 -1.72 20.02
CA LEU A 405 -3.07 -2.57 19.35
C LEU A 405 -2.17 -1.76 18.43
N ALA A 406 -2.76 -0.89 17.58
CA ALA A 406 -2.00 -0.01 16.69
C ALA A 406 -1.05 0.91 17.49
N ALA A 407 -1.53 1.49 18.59
CA ALA A 407 -0.73 2.33 19.46
C ALA A 407 0.45 1.56 20.09
N ILE A 408 0.21 0.35 20.58
CA ILE A 408 1.27 -0.52 21.16
C ILE A 408 2.32 -0.84 20.10
N LEU A 409 1.90 -1.19 18.88
CA LEU A 409 2.81 -1.52 17.78
C LEU A 409 3.66 -0.31 17.37
N CYS A 410 3.05 0.86 17.20
CA CYS A 410 3.78 2.11 16.89
C CYS A 410 4.74 2.50 18.03
N ALA A 411 4.30 2.44 19.29
CA ALA A 411 5.15 2.70 20.44
C ALA A 411 6.32 1.71 20.54
N SER A 412 6.05 0.42 20.32
CA SER A 412 7.10 -0.61 20.28
C SER A 412 8.14 -0.31 19.19
N GLY A 413 7.68 0.11 17.99
CA GLY A 413 8.56 0.57 16.91
C GLY A 413 9.43 1.77 17.34
N ALA A 414 8.85 2.75 18.06
CA ALA A 414 9.61 3.87 18.59
C ALA A 414 10.69 3.41 19.60
N PHE A 415 10.31 2.66 20.61
CA PHE A 415 11.26 2.28 21.68
C PHE A 415 12.35 1.31 21.21
N LEU A 416 12.06 0.40 20.28
CA LEU A 416 13.05 -0.53 19.73
C LEU A 416 14.08 0.16 18.82
N LEU A 417 13.78 1.35 18.33
CA LEU A 417 14.72 2.16 17.55
C LEU A 417 16.01 2.51 18.31
N LYS A 418 15.99 2.46 19.66
CA LYS A 418 17.19 2.63 20.49
C LYS A 418 18.30 1.63 20.17
N ASN A 419 17.94 0.44 19.65
CA ASN A 419 18.91 -0.61 19.33
C ASN A 419 19.70 -0.33 18.05
N VAL A 420 19.29 0.64 17.23
CA VAL A 420 20.07 1.09 16.06
C VAL A 420 21.25 1.91 16.54
N ARG A 421 22.49 1.56 16.13
CA ARG A 421 23.74 2.12 16.62
C ARG A 421 24.35 3.16 15.68
N GLY A 422 24.30 2.93 14.37
CA GLY A 422 25.08 3.63 13.34
C GLY A 422 24.41 4.84 12.68
N SER A 423 23.24 5.35 13.15
CA SER A 423 22.59 6.54 12.60
C SER A 423 22.52 7.64 13.65
N THR A 424 23.06 8.79 13.32
CA THR A 424 22.92 10.03 14.11
C THR A 424 21.56 10.69 13.88
#